data_0eb6e846e602a982fa1c153cb4c70748
#
_entry.id   0eb6e846e602a982fa1c153cb4c70748
#
_cell.length_a   1.000
_cell.length_b   1.000
_cell.length_c   1.000
_cell.angle_alpha   90.00
_cell.angle_beta   90.00
_cell.angle_gamma   90.00
#
_symmetry.space_group_name_H-M   'P 1'
#
loop_
_entity.id
_entity.type
_entity.pdbx_description
1 polymer ?
#
loop_
_entity_poly.entity_id
_entity_poly.type
_entity_poly.pdbx_seq_one_letter_code
_entity_poly.pdbx_strand_id
1 'polypeptide(L)'
;MSEFFDPYNADRPLMLKCSCGRDHSPADHHAEVAADAAAATLRARSETAEFEAYSQEFIEATLVKALFPHEQERRNFLRAVGKKTAMAAIASVLPVASLQAMAEDKGPLEKTNLKIGFIPITCATPLIMAHPLGFYSKQGLNVEVTKTAGWALIRDKMINKEYDATHFLSPMPLAISMGLGANATPMNVATIQNVNGQAITLSLKHKDNRDPKNWKGFKFGVPFDYSMHNFLLRYYLAENGLNPDTDVQIRVIPPAEMVANLRAGNIDGFLGPDPFNQRAVFDEVGFIHMLTKDLWNGHPCCAFGTSTEFIQKNPNTFAALYRAVLTSAAMARLPGNRELIAKVISPTQYLNQPEAVISQVLTGKFADGLGKIQNVPDRADFDPMPWQSLAVWMLTQMKRWGYIKGNVDYKQIAEKIFLITDARKHMKDLGQTVPAGPSYIKHKIMGKEFDAAKPEEYLKTFAIHKMG
;
A
#
# COMPACT_ATOMS: atom_id res chain seq x y z
N MET A 1 -33.35 16.88 -2.64
CA MET A 1 -32.09 16.64 -1.89
C MET A 1 -32.45 16.44 -0.43
N SER A 2 -32.22 15.27 0.13
CA SER A 2 -32.53 15.08 1.54
C SER A 2 -31.43 15.74 2.38
N GLU A 3 -31.81 16.67 3.26
CA GLU A 3 -30.91 17.37 4.20
C GLU A 3 -30.16 16.42 5.16
N PHE A 4 -30.40 15.11 5.05
CA PHE A 4 -29.85 14.07 5.93
C PHE A 4 -28.41 13.71 5.65
N PHE A 5 -27.97 13.88 4.43
CA PHE A 5 -26.61 13.51 4.01
C PHE A 5 -25.65 14.68 3.98
N ASP A 6 -26.06 15.89 4.42
CA ASP A 6 -25.13 17.01 4.48
C ASP A 6 -24.07 16.77 5.60
N PRO A 7 -22.86 16.27 5.24
CA PRO A 7 -21.83 15.93 6.20
C PRO A 7 -21.25 17.17 6.88
N TYR A 8 -21.54 18.35 6.36
CA TYR A 8 -21.06 19.65 6.82
C TYR A 8 -22.06 20.41 7.67
N ASN A 9 -23.17 19.79 8.01
CA ASN A 9 -24.14 20.39 8.95
C ASN A 9 -23.69 20.11 10.40
N ALA A 10 -23.27 21.17 11.13
CA ALA A 10 -22.79 21.06 12.50
C ALA A 10 -23.93 20.83 13.52
N ASP A 11 -25.18 21.08 13.15
CA ASP A 11 -26.33 21.04 14.08
C ASP A 11 -27.08 19.72 14.00
N ARG A 12 -26.84 18.91 12.94
CA ARG A 12 -27.47 17.60 12.75
C ARG A 12 -26.46 16.47 12.83
N PRO A 13 -26.83 15.28 13.38
CA PRO A 13 -25.98 14.11 13.35
C PRO A 13 -25.83 13.58 11.92
N LEU A 14 -24.62 13.14 11.57
CA LEU A 14 -24.37 12.45 10.31
C LEU A 14 -24.79 10.98 10.45
N MET A 15 -25.96 10.65 9.95
CA MET A 15 -26.52 9.30 10.03
C MET A 15 -26.35 8.59 8.69
N LEU A 16 -25.48 7.60 8.64
CA LEU A 16 -25.32 6.70 7.49
C LEU A 16 -26.19 5.44 7.59
N LYS A 17 -26.82 5.20 8.76
CA LYS A 17 -27.73 4.05 8.96
C LYS A 17 -28.88 4.41 9.90
N CYS A 18 -30.09 4.05 9.54
CA CYS A 18 -31.22 4.07 10.44
C CYS A 18 -31.34 2.76 11.27
N SER A 19 -32.28 2.69 12.18
CA SER A 19 -32.53 1.49 12.97
C SER A 19 -32.94 0.25 12.15
N CYS A 20 -33.34 0.43 10.88
CA CYS A 20 -33.60 -0.65 9.93
C CYS A 20 -32.32 -1.24 9.30
N GLY A 21 -31.13 -0.67 9.59
CA GLY A 21 -29.87 -1.09 9.06
C GLY A 21 -29.44 -0.40 7.74
N ARG A 22 -30.26 0.52 7.23
CA ARG A 22 -29.99 1.32 6.02
C ARG A 22 -29.46 2.71 6.38
N ASP A 23 -28.81 3.36 5.42
CA ASP A 23 -28.19 4.68 5.59
C ASP A 23 -29.19 5.84 5.43
N HIS A 24 -30.22 5.85 6.27
CA HIS A 24 -31.22 6.92 6.34
C HIS A 24 -31.73 7.14 7.77
N SER A 25 -32.43 8.26 8.02
CA SER A 25 -33.05 8.49 9.33
C SER A 25 -34.33 7.71 9.49
N PRO A 26 -34.77 7.46 10.74
CA PRO A 26 -36.09 6.87 11.02
C PRO A 26 -37.27 7.69 10.44
N ALA A 27 -37.12 9.01 10.34
CA ALA A 27 -38.12 9.89 9.76
C ALA A 27 -38.25 9.72 8.24
N ASP A 28 -37.16 9.35 7.56
CA ASP A 28 -37.14 9.14 6.11
C ASP A 28 -37.54 7.71 5.72
N HIS A 29 -37.66 6.81 6.70
CA HIS A 29 -37.98 5.40 6.45
C HIS A 29 -39.29 5.25 5.66
N HIS A 30 -40.30 6.03 5.98
CA HIS A 30 -41.62 6.03 5.29
C HIS A 30 -41.51 6.71 3.92
N ALA A 31 -40.68 7.71 3.75
CA ALA A 31 -40.45 8.38 2.48
C ALA A 31 -39.66 7.50 1.49
N GLU A 32 -38.76 6.66 2.01
CA GLU A 32 -37.95 5.74 1.18
C GLU A 32 -38.78 4.58 0.62
N VAL A 33 -39.74 4.05 1.38
CA VAL A 33 -40.68 3.03 0.89
C VAL A 33 -41.53 3.59 -0.27
N ALA A 34 -41.87 4.88 -0.23
CA ALA A 34 -42.54 5.57 -1.32
C ALA A 34 -41.57 5.91 -2.46
N ALA A 35 -40.30 6.18 -2.18
CA ALA A 35 -39.25 6.51 -3.14
C ALA A 35 -38.65 5.28 -3.84
N ASP A 36 -38.76 4.07 -3.27
CA ASP A 36 -38.33 2.82 -3.95
C ASP A 36 -39.15 2.58 -5.24
N ALA A 37 -40.39 3.02 -5.29
CA ALA A 37 -41.15 3.05 -6.54
C ALA A 37 -40.66 4.13 -7.53
N ALA A 38 -40.19 5.27 -7.02
CA ALA A 38 -39.57 6.33 -7.81
C ALA A 38 -38.12 6.04 -8.19
N ALA A 39 -37.36 5.28 -7.37
CA ALA A 39 -35.98 4.85 -7.65
C ALA A 39 -35.89 3.86 -8.82
N ALA A 40 -36.96 3.08 -9.06
CA ALA A 40 -37.06 2.28 -10.29
C ALA A 40 -37.15 3.20 -11.54
N THR A 41 -37.75 4.38 -11.41
CA THR A 41 -37.82 5.39 -12.47
C THR A 41 -36.53 6.21 -12.56
N LEU A 42 -35.80 6.41 -11.46
CA LEU A 42 -34.50 7.10 -11.42
C LEU A 42 -33.35 6.22 -11.94
N ARG A 43 -33.42 4.89 -11.76
CA ARG A 43 -32.48 3.96 -12.44
C ARG A 43 -32.58 4.04 -13.96
N ALA A 44 -33.72 4.44 -14.50
CA ALA A 44 -33.89 4.72 -15.93
C ALA A 44 -33.38 6.12 -16.36
N ARG A 45 -32.99 6.97 -15.40
CA ARG A 45 -32.43 8.31 -15.62
C ARG A 45 -31.00 8.46 -15.15
N SER A 46 -30.22 7.38 -15.18
CA SER A 46 -28.84 7.29 -14.65
C SER A 46 -27.81 8.22 -15.34
N GLU A 47 -28.22 9.10 -16.22
CA GLU A 47 -27.38 10.07 -16.94
C GLU A 47 -27.59 11.52 -16.47
N THR A 48 -28.24 11.76 -15.33
CA THR A 48 -28.56 13.13 -14.90
C THR A 48 -27.60 13.64 -13.83
N ALA A 49 -27.30 14.95 -13.89
CA ALA A 49 -26.49 15.69 -12.90
C ALA A 49 -26.95 15.50 -11.43
N GLU A 50 -28.20 15.10 -11.19
CA GLU A 50 -28.74 14.79 -9.86
C GLU A 50 -28.19 13.50 -9.26
N PHE A 51 -27.93 12.47 -10.08
CA PHE A 51 -27.31 11.24 -9.62
C PHE A 51 -25.84 11.44 -9.28
N GLU A 52 -25.13 12.25 -10.08
CA GLU A 52 -23.75 12.62 -9.81
C GLU A 52 -23.62 13.42 -8.50
N ALA A 53 -24.51 14.38 -8.27
CA ALA A 53 -24.56 15.17 -7.04
C ALA A 53 -24.85 14.30 -5.81
N TYR A 54 -25.80 13.36 -5.90
CA TYR A 54 -26.12 12.42 -4.81
C TYR A 54 -24.95 11.48 -4.53
N SER A 55 -24.29 10.98 -5.55
CA SER A 55 -23.10 10.12 -5.39
C SER A 55 -21.97 10.87 -4.73
N GLN A 56 -21.75 12.13 -5.07
CA GLN A 56 -20.71 12.97 -4.47
C GLN A 56 -21.03 13.26 -2.99
N GLU A 57 -22.26 13.63 -2.66
CA GLU A 57 -22.69 13.85 -1.28
C GLU A 57 -22.53 12.61 -0.39
N PHE A 58 -22.85 11.43 -0.92
CA PHE A 58 -22.66 10.17 -0.20
C PHE A 58 -21.18 9.86 0.06
N ILE A 59 -20.27 10.16 -0.91
CA ILE A 59 -18.83 10.00 -0.69
C ILE A 59 -18.33 10.96 0.36
N GLU A 60 -18.71 12.23 0.24
CA GLU A 60 -18.33 13.24 1.20
C GLU A 60 -18.82 12.87 2.59
N ALA A 61 -20.06 12.39 2.73
CA ALA A 61 -20.62 11.92 3.98
C ALA A 61 -19.83 10.73 4.56
N THR A 62 -19.48 9.76 3.73
CA THR A 62 -18.71 8.59 4.15
C THR A 62 -17.29 8.98 4.57
N LEU A 63 -16.66 9.88 3.81
CA LEU A 63 -15.34 10.41 4.13
C LEU A 63 -15.36 11.19 5.45
N VAL A 64 -16.29 12.11 5.60
CA VAL A 64 -16.46 12.89 6.84
C VAL A 64 -16.69 12.00 8.04
N LYS A 65 -17.48 10.92 7.89
CA LYS A 65 -17.70 9.95 8.98
C LYS A 65 -16.47 9.12 9.29
N ALA A 66 -15.68 8.77 8.30
CA ALA A 66 -14.39 8.08 8.51
C ALA A 66 -13.38 8.99 9.23
N LEU A 67 -13.39 10.29 8.92
CA LEU A 67 -12.56 11.30 9.55
C LEU A 67 -12.95 11.60 10.99
N PHE A 68 -14.27 11.61 11.25
CA PHE A 68 -14.87 11.93 12.53
C PHE A 68 -15.74 10.76 12.99
N PRO A 69 -15.16 9.68 13.52
CA PRO A 69 -15.91 8.52 14.03
C PRO A 69 -16.89 8.94 15.14
N HIS A 70 -16.53 9.97 15.91
CA HIS A 70 -17.36 10.54 16.96
C HIS A 70 -18.06 11.81 16.48
N GLU A 71 -19.37 11.78 16.52
CA GLU A 71 -20.23 12.86 16.04
C GLU A 71 -19.93 14.22 16.71
N GLN A 72 -19.55 14.21 17.98
CA GLN A 72 -19.20 15.43 18.71
C GLN A 72 -17.93 16.10 18.16
N GLU A 73 -16.94 15.32 17.77
CA GLU A 73 -15.70 15.81 17.16
C GLU A 73 -15.96 16.46 15.81
N ARG A 74 -16.81 15.83 14.98
CA ARG A 74 -17.25 16.40 13.71
C ARG A 74 -17.91 17.76 13.89
N ARG A 75 -18.87 17.86 14.80
CA ARG A 75 -19.58 19.11 15.09
C ARG A 75 -18.65 20.21 15.58
N ASN A 76 -17.75 19.88 16.50
CA ASN A 76 -16.76 20.81 17.01
C ASN A 76 -15.83 21.33 15.90
N PHE A 77 -15.35 20.44 15.02
CA PHE A 77 -14.53 20.80 13.87
C PHE A 77 -15.29 21.73 12.90
N LEU A 78 -16.52 21.35 12.50
CA LEU A 78 -17.32 22.14 11.58
C LEU A 78 -17.66 23.52 12.14
N ARG A 79 -17.90 23.65 13.45
CA ARG A 79 -18.12 24.94 14.12
C ARG A 79 -16.84 25.79 14.17
N ALA A 80 -15.69 25.14 14.35
CA ALA A 80 -14.39 25.84 14.42
C ALA A 80 -13.92 26.38 13.06
N VAL A 81 -14.05 25.61 11.98
CA VAL A 81 -13.50 25.98 10.65
C VAL A 81 -14.56 26.52 9.69
N GLY A 82 -15.83 26.25 9.94
CA GLY A 82 -16.96 26.61 9.09
C GLY A 82 -17.16 25.68 7.88
N LYS A 83 -18.39 25.59 7.39
CA LYS A 83 -18.82 24.69 6.31
C LYS A 83 -17.96 24.81 5.04
N LYS A 84 -17.72 26.03 4.55
CA LYS A 84 -16.98 26.29 3.30
C LYS A 84 -15.52 25.81 3.38
N THR A 85 -14.85 26.04 4.50
CA THR A 85 -13.46 25.62 4.71
C THR A 85 -13.36 24.11 4.83
N ALA A 86 -14.30 23.48 5.55
CA ALA A 86 -14.37 22.02 5.65
C ALA A 86 -14.63 21.37 4.28
N MET A 87 -15.57 21.91 3.49
CA MET A 87 -15.84 21.45 2.12
C MET A 87 -14.60 21.58 1.22
N ALA A 88 -13.90 22.72 1.26
CA ALA A 88 -12.68 22.93 0.45
C ALA A 88 -11.56 21.95 0.84
N ALA A 89 -11.37 21.70 2.14
CA ALA A 89 -10.39 20.73 2.62
C ALA A 89 -10.71 19.30 2.15
N ILE A 90 -11.96 18.90 2.18
CA ILE A 90 -12.39 17.56 1.74
C ILE A 90 -12.41 17.46 0.20
N ALA A 91 -12.83 18.49 -0.51
CA ALA A 91 -12.77 18.54 -1.98
C ALA A 91 -11.31 18.44 -2.50
N SER A 92 -10.35 18.97 -1.77
CA SER A 92 -8.92 18.81 -2.12
C SER A 92 -8.42 17.37 -2.01
N VAL A 93 -9.15 16.53 -1.29
CA VAL A 93 -8.84 15.11 -1.08
C VAL A 93 -9.41 14.22 -2.19
N LEU A 94 -10.43 14.71 -2.92
CA LEU A 94 -11.17 13.94 -3.94
C LEU A 94 -10.90 14.49 -5.34
N PRO A 95 -10.09 13.84 -6.18
CA PRO A 95 -10.01 14.19 -7.60
C PRO A 95 -11.37 13.92 -8.29
N VAL A 96 -12.04 14.95 -8.75
CA VAL A 96 -13.39 14.87 -9.39
C VAL A 96 -13.40 13.89 -10.57
N ALA A 97 -12.33 13.88 -11.39
CA ALA A 97 -12.20 12.96 -12.52
C ALA A 97 -12.19 11.48 -12.09
N SER A 98 -11.57 11.16 -10.95
CA SER A 98 -11.57 9.79 -10.41
C SER A 98 -12.96 9.33 -9.96
N LEU A 99 -13.81 10.26 -9.53
CA LEU A 99 -15.17 9.96 -9.10
C LEU A 99 -16.10 9.70 -10.30
N GLN A 100 -15.96 10.47 -11.38
CA GLN A 100 -16.72 10.27 -12.61
C GLN A 100 -16.40 8.91 -13.25
N ALA A 101 -15.11 8.56 -13.37
CA ALA A 101 -14.69 7.28 -13.92
C ALA A 101 -15.12 6.07 -13.05
N MET A 102 -15.36 6.27 -11.74
CA MET A 102 -15.92 5.23 -10.88
C MET A 102 -17.41 4.99 -11.11
N ALA A 103 -18.15 5.98 -11.58
CA ALA A 103 -19.60 5.90 -11.82
C ALA A 103 -19.96 5.26 -13.18
N GLU A 104 -19.01 5.09 -14.11
CA GLU A 104 -19.28 4.45 -15.40
C GLU A 104 -19.62 2.96 -15.21
N ASP A 105 -20.70 2.51 -15.84
CA ASP A 105 -21.08 1.10 -15.93
C ASP A 105 -20.08 0.35 -16.83
N LYS A 106 -19.32 -0.57 -16.22
CA LYS A 106 -18.27 -1.35 -16.90
C LYS A 106 -18.68 -2.81 -17.17
N GLY A 107 -19.95 -3.13 -16.98
CA GLY A 107 -20.53 -4.46 -17.16
C GLY A 107 -20.74 -5.23 -15.84
N PRO A 108 -21.50 -6.34 -15.87
CA PRO A 108 -21.83 -7.10 -14.68
C PRO A 108 -20.58 -7.70 -14.04
N LEU A 109 -20.52 -7.62 -12.71
CA LEU A 109 -19.45 -8.23 -11.92
C LEU A 109 -19.70 -9.73 -11.78
N GLU A 110 -18.67 -10.52 -11.99
CA GLU A 110 -18.73 -11.99 -11.87
C GLU A 110 -18.78 -12.41 -10.40
N LYS A 111 -18.13 -11.63 -9.52
CA LYS A 111 -18.07 -11.86 -8.08
C LYS A 111 -18.07 -10.52 -7.35
N THR A 112 -19.03 -10.32 -6.45
CA THR A 112 -19.15 -9.05 -5.68
C THR A 112 -18.56 -9.13 -4.28
N ASN A 113 -18.63 -10.31 -3.62
CA ASN A 113 -18.07 -10.52 -2.29
C ASN A 113 -16.61 -10.98 -2.41
N LEU A 114 -15.68 -10.15 -1.97
CA LEU A 114 -14.24 -10.41 -2.06
C LEU A 114 -13.60 -10.44 -0.68
N LYS A 115 -12.58 -11.29 -0.54
CA LYS A 115 -11.73 -11.35 0.64
C LYS A 115 -10.31 -10.96 0.27
N ILE A 116 -9.80 -9.91 0.91
CA ILE A 116 -8.49 -9.33 0.62
C ILE A 116 -7.63 -9.34 1.88
N GLY A 117 -6.46 -9.99 1.80
CA GLY A 117 -5.49 -10.03 2.89
C GLY A 117 -4.54 -8.83 2.90
N PHE A 118 -4.13 -8.39 4.11
CA PHE A 118 -3.07 -7.40 4.24
C PHE A 118 -2.24 -7.63 5.52
N ILE A 119 -1.00 -7.17 5.49
CA ILE A 119 -0.16 -7.02 6.69
C ILE A 119 -0.31 -5.58 7.21
N PRO A 120 -0.43 -5.36 8.53
CA PRO A 120 -0.68 -4.03 9.12
C PRO A 120 0.57 -3.14 9.09
N ILE A 121 0.93 -2.68 7.90
CA ILE A 121 2.05 -1.78 7.61
C ILE A 121 1.59 -0.63 6.70
N THR A 122 2.30 0.50 6.70
CA THR A 122 1.93 1.68 5.91
C THR A 122 1.90 1.43 4.41
N CYS A 123 2.62 0.41 3.94
CA CYS A 123 2.61 0.00 2.53
C CYS A 123 1.23 -0.43 2.04
N ALA A 124 0.36 -0.93 2.93
CA ALA A 124 -0.99 -1.35 2.59
C ALA A 124 -1.98 -0.18 2.45
N THR A 125 -1.54 1.05 2.66
CA THR A 125 -2.41 2.25 2.68
C THR A 125 -3.40 2.32 1.52
N PRO A 126 -3.02 2.19 0.23
CA PRO A 126 -3.99 2.28 -0.86
C PRO A 126 -5.09 1.20 -0.77
N LEU A 127 -4.72 -0.01 -0.39
CA LEU A 127 -5.64 -1.13 -0.29
C LEU A 127 -6.60 -0.98 0.88
N ILE A 128 -6.09 -0.62 2.07
CA ILE A 128 -6.93 -0.53 3.28
C ILE A 128 -7.78 0.72 3.30
N MET A 129 -7.30 1.84 2.75
CA MET A 129 -8.07 3.09 2.65
C MET A 129 -9.31 2.96 1.75
N ALA A 130 -9.21 2.17 0.70
CA ALA A 130 -10.34 1.96 -0.22
C ALA A 130 -11.58 1.41 0.47
N HIS A 131 -11.42 0.75 1.63
CA HIS A 131 -12.52 0.20 2.43
C HIS A 131 -13.30 1.29 3.19
N PRO A 132 -12.74 2.10 4.13
CA PRO A 132 -13.49 3.11 4.86
C PRO A 132 -13.90 4.30 3.99
N LEU A 133 -13.22 4.55 2.87
CA LEU A 133 -13.58 5.62 1.93
C LEU A 133 -14.64 5.20 0.90
N GLY A 134 -15.15 3.96 0.99
CA GLY A 134 -16.21 3.47 0.12
C GLY A 134 -15.80 3.26 -1.34
N PHE A 135 -14.49 3.25 -1.68
CA PHE A 135 -14.07 3.06 -3.08
C PHE A 135 -14.40 1.68 -3.61
N TYR A 136 -14.38 0.65 -2.76
CA TYR A 136 -14.83 -0.69 -3.14
C TYR A 136 -16.33 -0.74 -3.38
N SER A 137 -17.14 -0.21 -2.48
CA SER A 137 -18.61 -0.24 -2.58
C SER A 137 -19.12 0.56 -3.79
N LYS A 138 -18.43 1.64 -4.17
CA LYS A 138 -18.73 2.38 -5.39
C LYS A 138 -18.49 1.61 -6.67
N GLN A 139 -17.57 0.66 -6.65
CA GLN A 139 -17.35 -0.27 -7.74
C GLN A 139 -18.30 -1.49 -7.67
N GLY A 140 -19.30 -1.47 -6.79
CA GLY A 140 -20.23 -2.59 -6.58
C GLY A 140 -19.62 -3.77 -5.82
N LEU A 141 -18.48 -3.57 -5.16
CA LEU A 141 -17.75 -4.62 -4.45
C LEU A 141 -18.01 -4.56 -2.94
N ASN A 142 -18.33 -5.71 -2.36
CA ASN A 142 -18.34 -5.93 -0.92
C ASN A 142 -17.02 -6.62 -0.52
N VAL A 143 -16.08 -5.85 0.03
CA VAL A 143 -14.73 -6.34 0.32
C VAL A 143 -14.54 -6.52 1.81
N GLU A 144 -14.22 -7.75 2.22
CA GLU A 144 -13.69 -8.04 3.56
C GLU A 144 -12.18 -7.83 3.54
N VAL A 145 -11.69 -6.82 4.27
CA VAL A 145 -10.25 -6.55 4.40
C VAL A 145 -9.73 -7.26 5.64
N THR A 146 -8.93 -8.32 5.44
CA THR A 146 -8.51 -9.24 6.50
C THR A 146 -7.06 -9.02 6.89
N LYS A 147 -6.82 -8.66 8.16
CA LYS A 147 -5.49 -8.55 8.75
C LYS A 147 -4.83 -9.92 8.86
N THR A 148 -3.60 -10.03 8.42
CA THR A 148 -2.83 -11.28 8.40
C THR A 148 -1.54 -11.12 9.19
N ALA A 149 -1.13 -12.16 9.94
CA ALA A 149 -0.03 -12.07 10.88
C ALA A 149 1.36 -12.05 10.22
N GLY A 150 1.51 -12.62 9.01
CA GLY A 150 2.82 -12.71 8.35
C GLY A 150 2.74 -13.11 6.89
N TRP A 151 3.84 -12.95 6.20
CA TRP A 151 3.93 -13.10 4.74
C TRP A 151 3.80 -14.55 4.26
N ALA A 152 4.27 -15.53 5.04
CA ALA A 152 4.05 -16.94 4.74
C ALA A 152 2.55 -17.27 4.68
N LEU A 153 1.78 -16.74 5.64
CA LEU A 153 0.34 -16.94 5.68
C LEU A 153 -0.39 -16.22 4.52
N ILE A 154 0.06 -15.03 4.12
CA ILE A 154 -0.43 -14.36 2.91
C ILE A 154 -0.23 -15.24 1.68
N ARG A 155 0.99 -15.78 1.50
CA ARG A 155 1.30 -16.68 0.40
C ARG A 155 0.37 -17.89 0.39
N ASP A 156 0.27 -18.57 1.52
CA ASP A 156 -0.49 -19.82 1.61
C ASP A 156 -1.99 -19.59 1.37
N LYS A 157 -2.55 -18.51 1.92
CA LYS A 157 -3.96 -18.14 1.70
C LYS A 157 -4.26 -17.77 0.25
N MET A 158 -3.32 -17.14 -0.46
CA MET A 158 -3.45 -16.86 -1.88
C MET A 158 -3.39 -18.14 -2.73
N ILE A 159 -2.43 -19.03 -2.44
CA ILE A 159 -2.30 -20.32 -3.15
C ILE A 159 -3.54 -21.19 -2.91
N ASN A 160 -4.07 -21.21 -1.69
CA ASN A 160 -5.26 -21.96 -1.32
C ASN A 160 -6.57 -21.27 -1.74
N LYS A 161 -6.53 -20.12 -2.41
CA LYS A 161 -7.70 -19.35 -2.87
C LYS A 161 -8.62 -18.89 -1.73
N GLU A 162 -8.08 -18.75 -0.51
CA GLU A 162 -8.79 -18.16 0.62
C GLU A 162 -8.88 -16.63 0.50
N TYR A 163 -7.94 -16.02 -0.23
CA TYR A 163 -7.98 -14.61 -0.63
C TYR A 163 -8.16 -14.49 -2.13
N ASP A 164 -9.00 -13.55 -2.55
CA ASP A 164 -9.21 -13.19 -3.96
C ASP A 164 -8.07 -12.33 -4.51
N ALA A 165 -7.55 -11.46 -3.65
CA ALA A 165 -6.40 -10.60 -3.93
C ALA A 165 -5.70 -10.26 -2.61
N THR A 166 -4.52 -9.68 -2.67
CA THR A 166 -3.79 -9.32 -1.46
C THR A 166 -2.72 -8.27 -1.68
N HIS A 167 -2.25 -7.75 -0.58
CA HIS A 167 -1.04 -6.98 -0.42
C HIS A 167 0.15 -7.95 -0.31
N PHE A 168 1.05 -7.92 -1.29
CA PHE A 168 2.28 -8.70 -1.33
C PHE A 168 3.50 -7.83 -1.05
N LEU A 169 4.60 -8.44 -0.57
CA LEU A 169 5.93 -7.89 -0.85
C LEU A 169 6.20 -8.00 -2.36
N SER A 170 6.74 -6.95 -2.97
CA SER A 170 6.86 -6.88 -4.45
C SER A 170 7.56 -8.08 -5.09
N PRO A 171 8.57 -8.74 -4.47
CA PRO A 171 9.19 -9.94 -5.03
C PRO A 171 8.35 -11.23 -4.90
N MET A 172 7.36 -11.28 -3.99
CA MET A 172 6.60 -12.52 -3.73
C MET A 172 5.82 -13.05 -4.93
N PRO A 173 5.12 -12.23 -5.74
CA PRO A 173 4.43 -12.73 -6.93
C PRO A 173 5.36 -13.41 -7.94
N LEU A 174 6.59 -12.90 -8.08
CA LEU A 174 7.64 -13.54 -8.90
C LEU A 174 8.02 -14.90 -8.31
N ALA A 175 8.35 -14.93 -7.01
CA ALA A 175 8.74 -16.15 -6.32
C ALA A 175 7.66 -17.23 -6.36
N ILE A 176 6.40 -16.88 -6.08
CA ILE A 176 5.26 -17.80 -6.10
C ILE A 176 5.02 -18.34 -7.52
N SER A 177 5.04 -17.46 -8.53
CA SER A 177 4.85 -17.88 -9.93
C SER A 177 5.95 -18.82 -10.44
N MET A 178 7.16 -18.67 -9.91
CA MET A 178 8.31 -19.53 -10.24
C MET A 178 8.42 -20.80 -9.37
N GLY A 179 7.54 -20.97 -8.39
CA GLY A 179 7.58 -22.11 -7.46
C GLY A 179 8.72 -22.03 -6.43
N LEU A 180 9.21 -20.85 -6.11
CA LEU A 180 10.27 -20.66 -5.12
C LEU A 180 9.69 -20.69 -3.70
N GLY A 181 10.01 -21.73 -2.97
CA GLY A 181 9.54 -21.92 -1.58
C GLY A 181 8.05 -22.27 -1.41
N ALA A 182 7.35 -22.58 -2.50
CA ALA A 182 5.96 -23.05 -2.54
C ALA A 182 5.65 -23.71 -3.88
N ASN A 183 4.45 -24.30 -4.03
CA ASN A 183 3.97 -24.75 -5.32
C ASN A 183 3.80 -23.57 -6.28
N ALA A 184 4.27 -23.74 -7.53
CA ALA A 184 4.15 -22.72 -8.56
C ALA A 184 2.67 -22.38 -8.81
N THR A 185 2.30 -21.16 -8.56
CA THR A 185 0.96 -20.63 -8.79
C THR A 185 1.07 -19.30 -9.53
N PRO A 186 0.57 -19.19 -10.77
CA PRO A 186 0.67 -17.96 -11.55
C PRO A 186 0.00 -16.78 -10.84
N MET A 187 0.78 -15.75 -10.55
CA MET A 187 0.35 -14.51 -9.90
C MET A 187 0.61 -13.31 -10.81
N ASN A 188 -0.16 -12.25 -10.61
CA ASN A 188 0.02 -10.99 -11.31
C ASN A 188 0.12 -9.83 -10.32
N VAL A 189 0.96 -8.86 -10.65
CA VAL A 189 1.09 -7.58 -9.98
C VAL A 189 0.30 -6.54 -10.75
N ALA A 190 -0.77 -6.04 -10.15
CA ALA A 190 -1.61 -4.99 -10.72
C ALA A 190 -1.01 -3.60 -10.48
N THR A 191 -0.63 -3.30 -9.23
CA THR A 191 0.04 -2.05 -8.86
C THR A 191 1.20 -2.30 -7.92
N ILE A 192 2.17 -1.36 -7.92
CA ILE A 192 3.00 -1.15 -6.74
C ILE A 192 2.15 -0.41 -5.71
N GLN A 193 2.14 -0.87 -4.47
CA GLN A 193 1.33 -0.25 -3.41
C GLN A 193 2.01 0.96 -2.81
N ASN A 194 3.34 0.90 -2.68
CA ASN A 194 4.16 2.02 -2.26
C ASN A 194 5.59 1.89 -2.79
N VAL A 195 6.23 3.03 -2.93
CA VAL A 195 7.67 3.15 -3.14
C VAL A 195 8.34 3.75 -1.90
N ASN A 196 9.62 3.44 -1.66
CA ASN A 196 10.31 3.80 -0.43
C ASN A 196 9.63 3.18 0.83
N GLY A 197 9.53 3.90 1.96
CA GLY A 197 8.78 3.45 3.14
C GLY A 197 9.41 2.30 3.91
N GLN A 198 10.74 2.19 3.87
CA GLN A 198 11.55 1.23 4.62
C GLN A 198 12.76 1.95 5.20
N ALA A 199 13.37 1.36 6.23
CA ALA A 199 14.61 1.86 6.79
C ALA A 199 15.47 0.71 7.36
N ILE A 200 16.77 0.96 7.46
CA ILE A 200 17.66 0.21 8.35
C ILE A 200 17.55 0.89 9.71
N THR A 201 17.00 0.17 10.68
CA THR A 201 16.85 0.61 12.07
C THR A 201 17.79 -0.19 12.94
N LEU A 202 18.59 0.48 13.75
CA LEU A 202 19.52 -0.15 14.69
C LEU A 202 19.07 0.08 16.13
N SER A 203 19.47 -0.84 17.01
CA SER A 203 19.31 -0.68 18.45
C SER A 203 20.13 0.53 18.94
N LEU A 204 19.61 1.29 19.91
CA LEU A 204 20.31 2.44 20.52
C LEU A 204 21.68 2.08 21.08
N LYS A 205 21.95 0.82 21.45
CA LYS A 205 23.28 0.36 21.88
C LYS A 205 24.36 0.56 20.81
N HIS A 206 23.95 0.70 19.53
CA HIS A 206 24.85 0.88 18.38
C HIS A 206 24.91 2.33 17.86
N LYS A 207 24.42 3.32 18.64
CA LYS A 207 24.40 4.73 18.23
C LYS A 207 25.78 5.28 17.83
N ASP A 208 26.85 4.73 18.46
CA ASP A 208 28.25 5.12 18.24
C ASP A 208 28.99 4.18 17.25
N ASN A 209 28.35 3.09 16.83
CA ASN A 209 28.89 2.12 15.86
C ASN A 209 28.00 2.04 14.59
N ARG A 210 28.01 3.10 13.80
CA ARG A 210 27.13 3.25 12.62
C ARG A 210 27.80 2.93 11.29
N ASP A 211 29.11 2.69 11.27
CA ASP A 211 29.81 2.27 10.06
C ASP A 211 29.48 0.79 9.78
N PRO A 212 28.84 0.45 8.64
CA PRO A 212 28.49 -0.92 8.31
C PRO A 212 29.66 -1.88 8.26
N LYS A 213 30.88 -1.40 7.98
CA LYS A 213 32.09 -2.24 7.99
C LYS A 213 32.37 -2.89 9.34
N ASN A 214 31.83 -2.31 10.41
CA ASN A 214 32.01 -2.80 11.78
C ASN A 214 30.87 -3.72 12.25
N TRP A 215 29.93 -4.10 11.37
CA TRP A 215 28.74 -4.89 11.75
C TRP A 215 28.95 -6.41 11.63
N LYS A 216 30.19 -6.86 11.52
CA LYS A 216 30.45 -8.29 11.57
C LYS A 216 29.92 -8.91 12.85
N GLY A 217 29.15 -9.99 12.71
CA GLY A 217 28.46 -10.67 13.83
C GLY A 217 27.10 -10.10 14.19
N PHE A 218 26.65 -8.98 13.59
CA PHE A 218 25.34 -8.43 13.86
C PHE A 218 24.22 -9.38 13.41
N LYS A 219 23.12 -9.32 14.15
CA LYS A 219 21.87 -10.04 13.85
C LYS A 219 20.84 -9.07 13.34
N PHE A 220 20.36 -9.30 12.13
CA PHE A 220 19.35 -8.45 11.48
C PHE A 220 18.03 -9.18 11.29
N GLY A 221 16.91 -8.46 11.50
CA GLY A 221 15.58 -8.89 11.12
C GLY A 221 15.20 -8.41 9.70
N VAL A 222 14.55 -9.28 8.94
CA VAL A 222 13.85 -8.93 7.69
C VAL A 222 12.47 -9.60 7.69
N PRO A 223 11.44 -9.02 7.00
CA PRO A 223 10.07 -9.53 7.11
C PRO A 223 9.84 -10.85 6.39
N PHE A 224 10.63 -11.15 5.37
CA PHE A 224 10.51 -12.37 4.55
C PHE A 224 11.71 -12.52 3.61
N ASP A 225 12.01 -13.77 3.19
CA ASP A 225 13.12 -14.04 2.27
C ASP A 225 12.94 -13.35 0.91
N TYR A 226 11.73 -13.47 0.32
CA TYR A 226 11.39 -12.83 -0.94
C TYR A 226 10.81 -11.42 -0.70
N SER A 227 11.66 -10.52 -0.20
CA SER A 227 11.30 -9.14 0.11
C SER A 227 12.34 -8.14 -0.39
N MET A 228 11.90 -6.95 -0.74
CA MET A 228 12.80 -5.83 -1.00
C MET A 228 13.69 -5.52 0.21
N HIS A 229 13.16 -5.69 1.41
CA HIS A 229 13.88 -5.52 2.67
C HIS A 229 15.12 -6.43 2.74
N ASN A 230 14.94 -7.73 2.47
CA ASN A 230 16.05 -8.68 2.44
C ASN A 230 17.05 -8.35 1.32
N PHE A 231 16.55 -8.04 0.13
CA PHE A 231 17.41 -7.76 -1.01
C PHE A 231 18.21 -6.47 -0.84
N LEU A 232 17.61 -5.41 -0.31
CA LEU A 232 18.29 -4.14 -0.07
C LEU A 232 19.27 -4.22 1.11
N LEU A 233 18.93 -4.98 2.17
CA LEU A 233 19.87 -5.21 3.28
C LEU A 233 21.11 -5.97 2.78
N ARG A 234 20.92 -7.07 2.06
CA ARG A 234 22.01 -7.85 1.48
C ARG A 234 22.85 -7.01 0.51
N TYR A 235 22.20 -6.21 -0.32
CA TYR A 235 22.85 -5.30 -1.23
C TYR A 235 23.71 -4.29 -0.46
N TYR A 236 23.15 -3.63 0.55
CA TYR A 236 23.85 -2.63 1.36
C TYR A 236 25.07 -3.22 2.08
N LEU A 237 24.90 -4.37 2.73
CA LEU A 237 26.01 -5.06 3.42
C LEU A 237 27.13 -5.42 2.43
N ALA A 238 26.78 -6.02 1.30
CA ALA A 238 27.75 -6.46 0.30
C ALA A 238 28.53 -5.30 -0.32
N GLU A 239 27.88 -4.18 -0.63
CA GLU A 239 28.56 -2.98 -1.15
C GLU A 239 29.45 -2.30 -0.09
N ASN A 240 29.26 -2.60 1.20
CA ASN A 240 30.14 -2.18 2.29
C ASN A 240 31.18 -3.25 2.67
N GLY A 241 31.33 -4.31 1.87
CA GLY A 241 32.37 -5.33 2.05
C GLY A 241 32.03 -6.46 3.02
N LEU A 242 30.78 -6.56 3.48
CA LEU A 242 30.30 -7.65 4.32
C LEU A 242 29.56 -8.70 3.52
N ASN A 243 29.93 -9.95 3.67
CA ASN A 243 29.15 -11.06 3.11
C ASN A 243 27.92 -11.30 3.97
N PRO A 244 26.68 -11.10 3.43
CA PRO A 244 25.45 -11.20 4.21
C PRO A 244 25.12 -12.64 4.67
N ASP A 245 25.79 -13.66 4.11
CA ASP A 245 25.58 -15.05 4.50
C ASP A 245 26.56 -15.55 5.58
N THR A 246 27.73 -14.90 5.73
CA THR A 246 28.78 -15.37 6.64
C THR A 246 29.21 -14.35 7.68
N ASP A 247 29.13 -13.05 7.38
CA ASP A 247 29.61 -11.99 8.27
C ASP A 247 28.52 -11.48 9.23
N VAL A 248 27.25 -11.65 8.89
CA VAL A 248 26.10 -11.28 9.72
C VAL A 248 25.09 -12.43 9.81
N GLN A 249 24.08 -12.29 10.65
CA GLN A 249 22.96 -13.23 10.71
C GLN A 249 21.68 -12.51 10.28
N ILE A 250 21.08 -12.89 9.15
CA ILE A 250 19.79 -12.38 8.72
C ILE A 250 18.70 -13.39 9.09
N ARG A 251 17.66 -12.93 9.81
CA ARG A 251 16.54 -13.74 10.29
C ARG A 251 15.22 -13.20 9.78
N VAL A 252 14.33 -14.09 9.38
CA VAL A 252 12.93 -13.71 9.06
C VAL A 252 12.17 -13.48 10.35
N ILE A 253 11.66 -12.28 10.53
CA ILE A 253 10.88 -11.84 11.70
C ILE A 253 9.64 -11.09 11.19
N PRO A 254 8.42 -11.48 11.60
CA PRO A 254 7.22 -10.71 11.26
C PRO A 254 7.36 -9.24 11.70
N PRO A 255 6.90 -8.27 10.91
CA PRO A 255 7.08 -6.84 11.22
C PRO A 255 6.61 -6.46 12.62
N ALA A 256 5.47 -6.98 13.07
CA ALA A 256 4.93 -6.70 14.40
C ALA A 256 5.84 -7.15 15.57
N GLU A 257 6.76 -8.09 15.32
CA GLU A 257 7.67 -8.62 16.32
C GLU A 257 9.07 -7.95 16.30
N MET A 258 9.38 -7.15 15.26
CA MET A 258 10.72 -6.57 15.09
C MET A 258 11.13 -5.67 16.24
N VAL A 259 10.22 -4.78 16.68
CA VAL A 259 10.50 -3.83 17.78
C VAL A 259 10.71 -4.57 19.11
N ALA A 260 9.92 -5.60 19.38
CA ALA A 260 10.08 -6.43 20.59
C ALA A 260 11.40 -7.20 20.58
N ASN A 261 11.80 -7.77 19.44
CA ASN A 261 13.09 -8.45 19.30
C ASN A 261 14.27 -7.48 19.42
N LEU A 262 14.13 -6.24 18.91
CA LEU A 262 15.16 -5.21 19.08
C LEU A 262 15.30 -4.81 20.55
N ARG A 263 14.18 -4.62 21.26
CA ARG A 263 14.14 -4.29 22.70
C ARG A 263 14.76 -5.38 23.56
N ALA A 264 14.48 -6.63 23.23
CA ALA A 264 15.02 -7.80 23.94
C ALA A 264 16.51 -8.07 23.64
N GLY A 265 17.12 -7.36 22.66
CA GLY A 265 18.50 -7.60 22.24
C GLY A 265 18.69 -8.88 21.41
N ASN A 266 17.63 -9.52 20.95
CA ASN A 266 17.66 -10.69 20.08
C ASN A 266 18.23 -10.37 18.69
N ILE A 267 18.07 -9.13 18.25
CA ILE A 267 18.63 -8.55 17.02
C ILE A 267 19.34 -7.23 17.31
N ASP A 268 20.31 -6.89 16.49
CA ASP A 268 21.06 -5.65 16.54
C ASP A 268 20.41 -4.55 15.74
N GLY A 269 19.65 -4.92 14.72
CA GLY A 269 18.88 -4.06 13.86
C GLY A 269 17.93 -4.84 12.97
N PHE A 270 17.18 -4.11 12.16
CA PHE A 270 16.34 -4.71 11.14
C PHE A 270 16.26 -3.78 9.92
N LEU A 271 16.06 -4.35 8.74
CA LEU A 271 15.52 -3.63 7.60
C LEU A 271 14.05 -4.06 7.49
N GLY A 272 13.17 -3.16 7.90
CA GLY A 272 11.75 -3.43 8.03
C GLY A 272 10.87 -2.39 7.37
N PRO A 273 9.58 -2.72 7.19
CA PRO A 273 8.61 -1.77 6.67
C PRO A 273 8.19 -0.76 7.75
N ASP A 274 7.85 0.46 7.33
CA ASP A 274 7.14 1.38 8.19
C ASP A 274 5.70 0.85 8.48
N PRO A 275 5.17 1.07 9.70
CA PRO A 275 5.64 2.07 10.66
C PRO A 275 6.61 1.53 11.72
N PHE A 276 7.09 0.29 11.63
CA PHE A 276 7.87 -0.32 12.71
C PHE A 276 9.26 0.30 12.89
N ASN A 277 9.84 0.91 11.84
CA ASN A 277 11.05 1.73 11.97
C ASN A 277 10.80 2.93 12.89
N GLN A 278 9.72 3.68 12.63
CA GLN A 278 9.35 4.83 13.44
C GLN A 278 8.84 4.41 14.82
N ARG A 279 8.21 3.25 14.93
CA ARG A 279 7.77 2.69 16.21
C ARG A 279 8.96 2.37 17.12
N ALA A 280 10.07 1.87 16.59
CA ALA A 280 11.29 1.62 17.38
C ALA A 280 11.88 2.92 17.95
N VAL A 281 11.79 4.02 17.20
CA VAL A 281 12.18 5.35 17.65
C VAL A 281 11.22 5.87 18.72
N PHE A 282 9.92 5.76 18.47
CA PHE A 282 8.87 6.20 19.40
C PHE A 282 8.94 5.48 20.75
N ASP A 283 9.27 4.20 20.72
CA ASP A 283 9.44 3.36 21.91
C ASP A 283 10.83 3.49 22.56
N GLU A 284 11.69 4.38 22.05
CA GLU A 284 13.06 4.64 22.55
C GLU A 284 13.96 3.39 22.61
N VAL A 285 13.81 2.46 21.65
CA VAL A 285 14.62 1.22 21.60
C VAL A 285 15.57 1.18 20.39
N GLY A 286 15.35 2.05 19.40
CA GLY A 286 16.15 2.09 18.18
C GLY A 286 16.24 3.48 17.60
N PHE A 287 17.06 3.60 16.57
CA PHE A 287 17.19 4.80 15.75
C PHE A 287 17.20 4.43 14.27
N ILE A 288 16.77 5.35 13.43
CA ILE A 288 16.83 5.19 11.98
C ILE A 288 18.27 5.48 11.54
N HIS A 289 18.97 4.42 11.16
CA HIS A 289 20.31 4.52 10.62
C HIS A 289 20.30 5.13 9.21
N MET A 290 19.39 4.64 8.36
CA MET A 290 19.27 5.08 6.97
C MET A 290 17.87 4.75 6.44
N LEU A 291 17.27 5.67 5.69
CA LEU A 291 16.10 5.37 4.88
C LEU A 291 16.53 4.62 3.61
N THR A 292 15.78 3.62 3.20
CA THR A 292 16.14 2.84 1.99
C THR A 292 16.03 3.66 0.70
N LYS A 293 15.27 4.77 0.69
CA LYS A 293 15.30 5.72 -0.42
C LYS A 293 16.70 6.27 -0.71
N ASP A 294 17.57 6.33 0.30
CA ASP A 294 18.96 6.80 0.14
C ASP A 294 19.84 5.74 -0.55
N LEU A 295 19.43 4.48 -0.53
CA LEU A 295 20.02 3.41 -1.31
C LEU A 295 19.51 3.42 -2.76
N TRP A 296 18.19 3.56 -2.89
CA TRP A 296 17.47 3.55 -4.16
C TRP A 296 16.17 4.33 -4.04
N ASN A 297 16.17 5.58 -4.46
CA ASN A 297 14.95 6.39 -4.45
C ASN A 297 13.93 5.85 -5.46
N GLY A 298 12.68 5.69 -5.02
CA GLY A 298 11.60 5.14 -5.82
C GLY A 298 11.61 3.60 -5.93
N HIS A 299 12.39 2.90 -5.09
CA HIS A 299 12.35 1.44 -5.07
C HIS A 299 10.95 0.94 -4.64
N PRO A 300 10.44 -0.17 -5.23
CA PRO A 300 9.18 -0.75 -4.80
C PRO A 300 9.34 -1.37 -3.41
N CYS A 301 8.29 -1.30 -2.60
CA CYS A 301 8.24 -2.07 -1.34
C CYS A 301 7.23 -3.20 -1.47
N CYS A 302 5.95 -2.85 -1.62
CA CYS A 302 4.86 -3.80 -1.71
C CYS A 302 4.07 -3.63 -3.01
N ALA A 303 3.31 -4.67 -3.35
CA ALA A 303 2.48 -4.74 -4.54
C ALA A 303 1.05 -5.15 -4.16
N PHE A 304 0.08 -4.72 -4.95
CA PHE A 304 -1.25 -5.29 -4.99
C PHE A 304 -1.31 -6.32 -6.12
N GLY A 305 -1.77 -7.51 -5.81
CA GLY A 305 -1.83 -8.59 -6.80
C GLY A 305 -2.84 -9.67 -6.49
N THR A 306 -3.03 -10.53 -7.48
CA THR A 306 -3.94 -11.67 -7.43
C THR A 306 -3.44 -12.80 -8.31
N SER A 307 -4.12 -13.95 -8.29
CA SER A 307 -3.81 -15.04 -9.19
C SER A 307 -4.27 -14.74 -10.63
N THR A 308 -3.52 -15.27 -11.60
CA THR A 308 -3.93 -15.20 -13.02
C THR A 308 -5.31 -15.84 -13.24
N GLU A 309 -5.61 -16.91 -12.51
CA GLU A 309 -6.91 -17.58 -12.59
C GLU A 309 -8.06 -16.65 -12.15
N PHE A 310 -7.86 -15.85 -11.08
CA PHE A 310 -8.88 -14.92 -10.62
C PHE A 310 -9.18 -13.86 -11.70
N ILE A 311 -8.14 -13.31 -12.33
CA ILE A 311 -8.29 -12.31 -13.39
C ILE A 311 -9.06 -12.90 -14.58
N GLN A 312 -8.72 -14.12 -14.99
CA GLN A 312 -9.35 -14.78 -16.13
C GLN A 312 -10.83 -15.12 -15.89
N LYS A 313 -11.17 -15.54 -14.67
CA LYS A 313 -12.54 -15.91 -14.29
C LYS A 313 -13.42 -14.72 -13.95
N ASN A 314 -12.83 -13.62 -13.49
CA ASN A 314 -13.54 -12.47 -12.97
C ASN A 314 -12.97 -11.14 -13.53
N PRO A 315 -12.92 -10.95 -14.85
CA PRO A 315 -12.26 -9.79 -15.46
C PRO A 315 -12.92 -8.44 -15.09
N ASN A 316 -14.26 -8.36 -15.04
CA ASN A 316 -14.95 -7.11 -14.65
C ASN A 316 -14.77 -6.81 -13.16
N THR A 317 -14.85 -7.84 -12.32
CA THR A 317 -14.59 -7.75 -10.88
C THR A 317 -13.15 -7.29 -10.61
N PHE A 318 -12.17 -7.87 -11.31
CA PHE A 318 -10.77 -7.46 -11.18
C PHE A 318 -10.57 -6.01 -11.62
N ALA A 319 -11.17 -5.59 -12.75
CA ALA A 319 -11.10 -4.21 -13.21
C ALA A 319 -11.72 -3.21 -12.20
N ALA A 320 -12.86 -3.58 -11.61
CA ALA A 320 -13.51 -2.79 -10.56
C ALA A 320 -12.63 -2.65 -9.31
N LEU A 321 -12.07 -3.77 -8.84
CA LEU A 321 -11.13 -3.81 -7.72
C LEU A 321 -9.87 -2.97 -8.01
N TYR A 322 -9.33 -3.08 -9.22
CA TYR A 322 -8.17 -2.34 -9.67
C TYR A 322 -8.41 -0.82 -9.63
N ARG A 323 -9.56 -0.37 -10.17
CA ARG A 323 -9.92 1.06 -10.14
C ARG A 323 -10.04 1.60 -8.71
N ALA A 324 -10.65 0.85 -7.81
CA ALA A 324 -10.76 1.24 -6.40
C ALA A 324 -9.38 1.45 -5.75
N VAL A 325 -8.44 0.53 -5.98
CA VAL A 325 -7.07 0.62 -5.43
C VAL A 325 -6.28 1.76 -6.06
N LEU A 326 -6.39 1.97 -7.39
CA LEU A 326 -5.73 3.09 -8.08
C LEU A 326 -6.26 4.46 -7.61
N THR A 327 -7.57 4.58 -7.38
CA THR A 327 -8.17 5.81 -6.84
C THR A 327 -7.60 6.12 -5.45
N SER A 328 -7.51 5.09 -4.61
CA SER A 328 -6.91 5.21 -3.28
C SER A 328 -5.41 5.58 -3.33
N ALA A 329 -4.65 4.99 -4.25
CA ALA A 329 -3.23 5.33 -4.45
C ALA A 329 -3.05 6.78 -4.88
N ALA A 330 -3.87 7.27 -5.83
CA ALA A 330 -3.83 8.66 -6.28
C ALA A 330 -4.09 9.64 -5.13
N MET A 331 -5.04 9.32 -4.25
CA MET A 331 -5.33 10.08 -3.04
C MET A 331 -4.14 10.08 -2.06
N ALA A 332 -3.50 8.92 -1.87
CA ALA A 332 -2.38 8.76 -0.96
C ALA A 332 -1.09 9.47 -1.46
N ARG A 333 -0.93 9.68 -2.77
CA ARG A 333 0.20 10.43 -3.34
C ARG A 333 0.19 11.92 -2.97
N LEU A 334 -0.97 12.50 -2.69
CA LEU A 334 -1.08 13.92 -2.37
C LEU A 334 -0.55 14.20 -0.96
N PRO A 335 0.52 15.01 -0.80
CA PRO A 335 1.11 15.29 0.52
C PRO A 335 0.11 15.90 1.51
N GLY A 336 -0.81 16.76 1.03
CA GLY A 336 -1.84 17.38 1.85
C GLY A 336 -2.83 16.41 2.50
N ASN A 337 -2.88 15.15 2.03
CA ASN A 337 -3.77 14.13 2.57
C ASN A 337 -3.10 13.26 3.64
N ARG A 338 -1.78 13.36 3.82
CA ARG A 338 -1.00 12.41 4.61
C ARG A 338 -1.39 12.37 6.10
N GLU A 339 -1.65 13.51 6.70
CA GLU A 339 -2.13 13.59 8.10
C GLU A 339 -3.51 12.93 8.26
N LEU A 340 -4.39 13.22 7.31
CA LEU A 340 -5.70 12.63 7.27
C LEU A 340 -5.65 11.12 7.14
N ILE A 341 -4.82 10.64 6.23
CA ILE A 341 -4.61 9.21 6.00
C ILE A 341 -4.06 8.56 7.27
N ALA A 342 -3.09 9.18 7.93
CA ALA A 342 -2.54 8.67 9.18
C ALA A 342 -3.64 8.41 10.22
N LYS A 343 -4.57 9.34 10.37
CA LYS A 343 -5.71 9.20 11.28
C LYS A 343 -6.65 8.06 10.87
N VAL A 344 -6.96 7.93 9.57
CA VAL A 344 -7.90 6.92 9.06
C VAL A 344 -7.37 5.49 9.20
N ILE A 345 -6.06 5.28 9.02
CA ILE A 345 -5.46 3.93 9.03
C ILE A 345 -4.84 3.53 10.36
N SER A 346 -4.73 4.45 11.34
CA SER A 346 -4.16 4.16 12.67
C SER A 346 -4.99 3.19 13.53
N PRO A 347 -6.35 3.15 13.45
CA PRO A 347 -7.17 2.32 14.32
C PRO A 347 -6.84 0.83 14.28
N THR A 348 -7.35 0.12 15.33
CA THR A 348 -7.08 -1.31 15.56
C THR A 348 -7.49 -2.20 14.39
N GLN A 349 -8.54 -1.86 13.67
CA GLN A 349 -8.99 -2.62 12.49
C GLN A 349 -7.98 -2.58 11.33
N TYR A 350 -7.11 -1.56 11.26
CA TYR A 350 -6.11 -1.40 10.22
C TYR A 350 -4.69 -1.60 10.76
N LEU A 351 -3.93 -0.53 11.00
CA LEU A 351 -2.52 -0.67 11.39
C LEU A 351 -2.31 -0.94 12.87
N ASN A 352 -3.26 -0.55 13.74
CA ASN A 352 -3.12 -0.68 15.19
C ASN A 352 -1.81 -0.06 15.70
N GLN A 353 -1.56 1.18 15.31
CA GLN A 353 -0.37 1.95 15.70
C GLN A 353 -0.78 3.35 16.17
N PRO A 354 0.02 4.00 17.02
CA PRO A 354 -0.22 5.38 17.39
C PRO A 354 -0.27 6.28 16.14
N GLU A 355 -1.27 7.14 16.07
CA GLU A 355 -1.44 8.09 14.95
C GLU A 355 -0.16 8.91 14.71
N ALA A 356 0.48 9.37 15.79
CA ALA A 356 1.72 10.14 15.71
C ALA A 356 2.85 9.39 15.01
N VAL A 357 2.95 8.06 15.20
CA VAL A 357 3.95 7.23 14.52
C VAL A 357 3.66 7.15 13.02
N ILE A 358 2.40 6.97 12.64
CA ILE A 358 2.00 6.87 11.24
C ILE A 358 2.13 8.23 10.55
N SER A 359 1.73 9.32 11.22
CA SER A 359 1.89 10.69 10.71
C SER A 359 3.35 11.01 10.41
N GLN A 360 4.28 10.69 11.32
CA GLN A 360 5.72 10.91 11.09
C GLN A 360 6.23 10.16 9.84
N VAL A 361 5.73 8.95 9.59
CA VAL A 361 6.09 8.19 8.39
C VAL A 361 5.52 8.82 7.14
N LEU A 362 4.20 9.09 7.13
CA LEU A 362 3.50 9.52 5.92
C LEU A 362 3.84 10.95 5.51
N THR A 363 4.01 11.86 6.48
CA THR A 363 4.41 13.25 6.21
C THR A 363 5.90 13.41 5.93
N GLY A 364 6.70 12.44 6.38
CA GLY A 364 8.16 12.50 6.30
C GLY A 364 8.80 13.49 7.29
N LYS A 365 8.03 14.03 8.24
CA LYS A 365 8.56 14.83 9.35
C LYS A 365 8.65 13.98 10.60
N PHE A 366 9.85 13.51 10.92
CA PHE A 366 10.04 12.46 11.93
C PHE A 366 11.29 12.66 12.78
N ALA A 367 11.26 12.14 14.01
CA ALA A 367 12.43 12.00 14.86
C ALA A 367 13.27 10.81 14.39
N ASP A 368 14.61 10.98 14.31
CA ASP A 368 15.52 9.92 13.88
C ASP A 368 15.96 8.96 15.00
N GLY A 369 15.63 9.30 16.25
CA GLY A 369 16.04 8.54 17.44
C GLY A 369 17.41 8.94 17.99
N LEU A 370 18.09 9.94 17.38
CA LEU A 370 19.39 10.49 17.80
C LEU A 370 19.33 11.98 18.10
N GLY A 371 18.13 12.49 18.38
CA GLY A 371 17.90 13.90 18.77
C GLY A 371 17.65 14.84 17.61
N LYS A 372 17.52 14.36 16.36
CA LYS A 372 17.24 15.23 15.23
C LYS A 372 15.82 14.98 14.68
N ILE A 373 15.18 16.06 14.25
CA ILE A 373 13.95 15.99 13.45
C ILE A 373 14.36 16.08 11.97
N GLN A 374 13.97 15.09 11.21
CA GLN A 374 14.17 15.02 9.77
C GLN A 374 12.91 15.52 9.04
N ASN A 375 13.10 16.04 7.82
CA ASN A 375 12.00 16.40 6.93
C ASN A 375 12.27 15.82 5.53
N VAL A 376 11.67 14.67 5.26
CA VAL A 376 11.84 13.89 4.04
C VAL A 376 10.43 13.53 3.51
N PRO A 377 9.75 14.45 2.80
CA PRO A 377 8.34 14.29 2.40
C PRO A 377 8.04 13.05 1.57
N ASP A 378 9.04 12.54 0.84
CA ASP A 378 9.00 11.33 0.04
C ASP A 378 9.62 10.09 0.76
N ARG A 379 9.69 10.12 2.12
CA ARG A 379 10.08 8.96 2.93
C ARG A 379 9.28 7.71 2.55
N ALA A 380 7.98 7.88 2.32
CA ALA A 380 7.09 6.90 1.72
C ALA A 380 6.24 7.59 0.65
N ASP A 381 6.08 6.96 -0.52
CA ASP A 381 5.21 7.46 -1.58
C ASP A 381 4.40 6.30 -2.20
N PHE A 382 3.36 6.63 -2.96
CA PHE A 382 2.34 5.69 -3.42
C PHE A 382 2.21 5.70 -4.95
N ASP A 383 3.36 5.65 -5.67
CA ASP A 383 3.37 5.50 -7.13
C ASP A 383 2.88 4.09 -7.50
N PRO A 384 1.73 3.96 -8.20
CA PRO A 384 1.14 2.65 -8.48
C PRO A 384 1.79 1.93 -9.66
N MET A 385 2.74 2.53 -10.38
CA MET A 385 3.27 1.97 -11.62
C MET A 385 4.09 0.70 -11.41
N PRO A 386 3.63 -0.45 -11.95
CA PRO A 386 4.38 -1.72 -11.89
C PRO A 386 5.39 -1.79 -13.04
N TRP A 387 6.47 -0.99 -12.98
CA TRP A 387 7.51 -0.99 -13.99
C TRP A 387 8.13 -2.37 -14.14
N GLN A 388 8.21 -2.89 -15.35
CA GLN A 388 8.79 -4.22 -15.61
C GLN A 388 10.28 -4.27 -15.29
N SER A 389 10.98 -3.13 -15.36
CA SER A 389 12.36 -3.03 -14.89
C SER A 389 12.54 -3.36 -13.40
N LEU A 390 11.52 -3.09 -12.55
CA LEU A 390 11.54 -3.47 -11.13
C LEU A 390 11.56 -5.00 -10.97
N ALA A 391 10.74 -5.70 -11.75
CA ALA A 391 10.71 -7.16 -11.75
C ALA A 391 12.06 -7.74 -12.18
N VAL A 392 12.66 -7.18 -13.25
CA VAL A 392 13.99 -7.63 -13.72
C VAL A 392 15.04 -7.44 -12.63
N TRP A 393 15.06 -6.28 -11.94
CA TRP A 393 15.99 -6.08 -10.84
C TRP A 393 15.81 -7.09 -9.70
N MET A 394 14.56 -7.35 -9.29
CA MET A 394 14.28 -8.34 -8.25
C MET A 394 14.76 -9.73 -8.64
N LEU A 395 14.55 -10.14 -9.88
CA LEU A 395 15.05 -11.43 -10.42
C LEU A 395 16.58 -11.47 -10.41
N THR A 396 17.27 -10.37 -10.71
CA THR A 396 18.75 -10.32 -10.60
C THR A 396 19.21 -10.54 -9.16
N GLN A 397 18.52 -9.95 -8.16
CA GLN A 397 18.87 -10.16 -6.76
C GLN A 397 18.52 -11.59 -6.30
N MET A 398 17.41 -12.17 -6.75
CA MET A 398 17.11 -13.57 -6.50
C MET A 398 18.21 -14.49 -7.06
N LYS A 399 18.71 -14.20 -8.24
CA LYS A 399 19.84 -14.95 -8.85
C LYS A 399 21.14 -14.69 -8.10
N ARG A 400 21.47 -13.43 -7.80
CA ARG A 400 22.68 -13.05 -7.06
C ARG A 400 22.82 -13.81 -5.74
N TRP A 401 21.70 -14.01 -5.03
CA TRP A 401 21.71 -14.65 -3.72
C TRP A 401 21.32 -16.13 -3.73
N GLY A 402 21.31 -16.75 -4.94
CA GLY A 402 21.12 -18.21 -5.09
C GLY A 402 19.69 -18.70 -4.83
N TYR A 403 18.68 -17.81 -4.81
CA TYR A 403 17.28 -18.23 -4.77
C TYR A 403 16.81 -18.82 -6.11
N ILE A 404 17.38 -18.33 -7.21
CA ILE A 404 17.15 -18.85 -8.56
C ILE A 404 18.46 -19.46 -9.08
N LYS A 405 18.38 -20.66 -9.60
CA LYS A 405 19.50 -21.36 -10.24
C LYS A 405 19.29 -21.44 -11.77
N GLY A 406 20.39 -21.41 -12.51
CA GLY A 406 20.35 -21.55 -13.97
C GLY A 406 19.96 -20.27 -14.72
N ASN A 407 19.47 -20.45 -15.94
CA ASN A 407 19.10 -19.35 -16.83
C ASN A 407 17.74 -18.76 -16.45
N VAL A 408 17.62 -17.45 -16.58
CA VAL A 408 16.38 -16.70 -16.28
C VAL A 408 15.99 -15.90 -17.53
N ASP A 409 14.78 -16.12 -18.01
CA ASP A 409 14.18 -15.22 -19.01
C ASP A 409 13.52 -14.04 -18.28
N TYR A 410 14.35 -13.06 -17.93
CA TYR A 410 13.95 -11.88 -17.15
C TYR A 410 12.80 -11.13 -17.80
N LYS A 411 12.85 -10.96 -19.13
CA LYS A 411 11.87 -10.19 -19.87
C LYS A 411 10.51 -10.90 -19.86
N GLN A 412 10.48 -12.17 -20.25
CA GLN A 412 9.26 -12.96 -20.29
C GLN A 412 8.57 -13.02 -18.92
N ILE A 413 9.34 -13.25 -17.85
CA ILE A 413 8.80 -13.31 -16.48
C ILE A 413 8.23 -11.95 -16.06
N ALA A 414 8.97 -10.85 -16.31
CA ALA A 414 8.52 -9.50 -15.97
C ALA A 414 7.24 -9.11 -16.71
N GLU A 415 7.18 -9.34 -18.02
CA GLU A 415 6.03 -9.01 -18.86
C GLU A 415 4.78 -9.84 -18.52
N LYS A 416 4.96 -11.11 -18.14
CA LYS A 416 3.87 -11.97 -17.75
C LYS A 416 3.25 -11.60 -16.40
N ILE A 417 4.06 -11.12 -15.46
CA ILE A 417 3.63 -10.93 -14.06
C ILE A 417 3.24 -9.48 -13.77
N PHE A 418 3.96 -8.48 -14.31
CA PHE A 418 3.75 -7.07 -14.03
C PHE A 418 2.85 -6.42 -15.08
N LEU A 419 1.60 -6.10 -14.70
CA LEU A 419 0.52 -5.66 -15.60
C LEU A 419 0.60 -4.15 -15.91
N ILE A 420 1.74 -3.69 -16.44
CA ILE A 420 1.96 -2.24 -16.69
C ILE A 420 0.99 -1.67 -17.72
N THR A 421 0.59 -2.45 -18.73
CA THR A 421 -0.36 -2.03 -19.76
C THR A 421 -1.74 -1.80 -19.17
N ASP A 422 -2.18 -2.70 -18.30
CA ASP A 422 -3.45 -2.57 -17.58
C ASP A 422 -3.43 -1.40 -16.61
N ALA A 423 -2.30 -1.20 -15.89
CA ALA A 423 -2.12 -0.05 -15.02
C ALA A 423 -2.29 1.26 -15.78
N ARG A 424 -1.62 1.43 -16.92
CA ARG A 424 -1.72 2.61 -17.77
C ARG A 424 -3.13 2.83 -18.29
N LYS A 425 -3.80 1.75 -18.73
CA LYS A 425 -5.18 1.82 -19.20
C LYS A 425 -6.12 2.32 -18.11
N HIS A 426 -6.12 1.66 -16.93
CA HIS A 426 -7.01 2.02 -15.83
C HIS A 426 -6.70 3.41 -15.25
N MET A 427 -5.43 3.81 -15.17
CA MET A 427 -5.08 5.18 -14.77
C MET A 427 -5.62 6.21 -15.75
N LYS A 428 -5.53 5.95 -17.07
CA LYS A 428 -6.10 6.82 -18.11
C LYS A 428 -7.62 6.90 -17.99
N ASP A 429 -8.30 5.76 -17.81
CA ASP A 429 -9.75 5.68 -17.63
C ASP A 429 -10.21 6.47 -16.39
N LEU A 430 -9.36 6.54 -15.36
CA LEU A 430 -9.59 7.33 -14.14
C LEU A 430 -9.15 8.80 -14.25
N GLY A 431 -8.75 9.27 -15.44
CA GLY A 431 -8.25 10.63 -15.62
C GLY A 431 -6.96 10.96 -14.88
N GLN A 432 -6.21 9.94 -14.45
CA GLN A 432 -4.96 10.11 -13.75
C GLN A 432 -3.80 10.34 -14.71
N THR A 433 -2.76 11.06 -14.27
CA THR A 433 -1.54 11.22 -15.06
C THR A 433 -0.84 9.88 -15.25
N VAL A 434 -0.73 9.45 -16.50
CA VAL A 434 -0.04 8.21 -16.87
C VAL A 434 1.41 8.55 -17.24
N PRO A 435 2.41 7.95 -16.59
CA PRO A 435 3.80 8.16 -16.97
C PRO A 435 4.05 7.72 -18.41
N ALA A 436 4.64 8.63 -19.21
CA ALA A 436 5.07 8.34 -20.57
C ALA A 436 6.34 7.50 -20.61
N GLY A 437 6.63 6.88 -21.75
CA GLY A 437 7.87 6.16 -21.98
C GLY A 437 7.76 4.64 -21.92
N PRO A 438 8.92 3.95 -21.98
CA PRO A 438 8.99 2.49 -22.04
C PRO A 438 8.57 1.84 -20.71
N SER A 439 8.25 0.54 -20.75
CA SER A 439 7.95 -0.26 -19.57
C SER A 439 9.19 -0.57 -18.72
N TYR A 440 10.36 -0.39 -19.32
CA TYR A 440 11.66 -0.60 -18.72
C TYR A 440 12.36 0.74 -18.57
N ILE A 441 12.42 1.24 -17.35
CA ILE A 441 13.17 2.46 -17.00
C ILE A 441 14.50 2.08 -16.36
N LYS A 442 15.50 2.94 -16.47
CA LYS A 442 16.76 2.77 -15.78
C LYS A 442 16.65 3.15 -14.32
N HIS A 443 17.40 2.48 -13.47
CA HIS A 443 17.47 2.75 -12.04
C HIS A 443 18.92 3.00 -11.61
N LYS A 444 19.08 3.72 -10.50
CA LYS A 444 20.40 3.93 -9.87
C LYS A 444 20.32 3.48 -8.42
N ILE A 445 21.07 2.46 -8.07
CA ILE A 445 21.10 1.84 -6.74
C ILE A 445 22.50 1.98 -6.14
N MET A 446 22.62 2.72 -5.03
CA MET A 446 23.93 3.02 -4.41
C MET A 446 24.97 3.49 -5.42
N GLY A 447 24.57 4.34 -6.36
CA GLY A 447 25.45 4.87 -7.40
C GLY A 447 25.64 3.98 -8.64
N LYS A 448 25.29 2.69 -8.59
CA LYS A 448 25.36 1.78 -9.75
C LYS A 448 24.13 1.93 -10.63
N GLU A 449 24.34 2.11 -11.93
CA GLU A 449 23.25 2.07 -12.90
C GLU A 449 22.77 0.64 -13.12
N PHE A 450 21.46 0.48 -13.16
CA PHE A 450 20.79 -0.74 -13.58
C PHE A 450 20.00 -0.50 -14.86
N ASP A 451 20.35 -1.26 -15.89
CA ASP A 451 19.62 -1.34 -17.15
C ASP A 451 19.00 -2.74 -17.28
N ALA A 452 17.68 -2.79 -17.32
CA ALA A 452 16.95 -4.06 -17.42
C ALA A 452 17.19 -4.82 -18.73
N ALA A 453 17.75 -4.18 -19.76
CA ALA A 453 18.17 -4.84 -20.99
C ALA A 453 19.47 -5.65 -20.80
N LYS A 454 20.21 -5.41 -19.72
CA LYS A 454 21.54 -6.01 -19.47
C LYS A 454 21.67 -6.61 -18.06
N PRO A 455 20.73 -7.46 -17.63
CA PRO A 455 20.71 -7.97 -16.27
C PRO A 455 21.92 -8.81 -15.88
N GLU A 456 22.44 -9.60 -16.82
CA GLU A 456 23.63 -10.44 -16.57
C GLU A 456 24.93 -9.60 -16.52
N GLU A 457 25.02 -8.49 -17.25
CA GLU A 457 26.16 -7.56 -17.13
C GLU A 457 26.11 -6.88 -15.74
N TYR A 458 24.94 -6.50 -15.27
CA TYR A 458 24.77 -5.92 -13.94
C TYR A 458 25.20 -6.89 -12.83
N LEU A 459 24.86 -8.17 -12.95
CA LEU A 459 25.28 -9.20 -11.98
C LEU A 459 26.79 -9.33 -11.88
N LYS A 460 27.52 -9.16 -12.99
CA LYS A 460 29.01 -9.21 -13.01
C LYS A 460 29.68 -8.03 -12.30
N THR A 461 28.94 -6.96 -11.99
CA THR A 461 29.49 -5.80 -11.28
C THR A 461 29.67 -6.01 -9.78
N PHE A 462 29.19 -7.12 -9.23
CA PHE A 462 29.23 -7.40 -7.80
C PHE A 462 30.39 -8.30 -7.41
N ALA A 463 31.19 -7.87 -6.42
CA ALA A 463 32.26 -8.68 -5.85
C ALA A 463 31.74 -9.77 -4.93
N ILE A 464 30.63 -9.51 -4.20
CA ILE A 464 30.02 -10.45 -3.24
C ILE A 464 28.69 -10.95 -3.81
N HIS A 465 28.60 -12.24 -4.00
CA HIS A 465 27.41 -12.94 -4.49
C HIS A 465 27.44 -14.41 -4.07
N LYS A 466 26.28 -15.05 -4.11
CA LYS A 466 26.11 -16.50 -3.88
C LYS A 466 25.53 -17.14 -5.15
N MET A 467 26.14 -16.88 -6.28
CA MET A 467 25.74 -17.59 -7.51
C MET A 467 26.23 -19.03 -7.41
N GLY A 468 25.29 -19.98 -7.44
CA GLY A 468 25.56 -21.39 -7.43
C GLY A 468 25.88 -21.94 -8.82
#